data_4f2f33cb4efa06ed811c4bdd2cd0cdcb
#
_entry.id   4f2f33cb4efa06ed811c4bdd2cd0cdcb
#
_cell.length_a   1.000
_cell.length_b   1.000
_cell.length_c   1.000
_cell.angle_alpha   90.00
_cell.angle_beta   90.00
_cell.angle_gamma   90.00
#
_symmetry.space_group_name_H-M   'P 1'
#
loop_
_entity.id
_entity.type
_entity.pdbx_description
1 polymer ?
#
loop_
_entity_poly.entity_id
_entity_poly.type
_entity_poly.pdbx_seq_one_letter_code
_entity_poly.pdbx_strand_id
1 'polypeptide(L)'
;MHKDDLAIWWASLTIAQKERIARKGQAKASPDGKVDEELVKYPACTRWWNTLPEEGKQKIHDHCVDRHGYLLLEWNDADPYGD
;
A
#
# COMPACT_ATOMS: atom_id res chain seq x y z
N MET A 1 -4.99 6.04 11.87
CA MET A 1 -5.25 6.99 10.78
C MET A 1 -6.68 6.84 10.32
N HIS A 2 -7.40 7.92 10.12
CA HIS A 2 -8.78 7.88 9.68
C HIS A 2 -8.86 7.40 8.24
N LYS A 3 -9.97 6.71 7.86
CA LYS A 3 -10.13 6.18 6.50
C LYS A 3 -10.05 7.26 5.42
N ASP A 4 -10.52 8.48 5.72
CA ASP A 4 -10.45 9.59 4.77
C ASP A 4 -9.01 10.05 4.57
N ASP A 5 -8.19 10.00 5.61
CA ASP A 5 -6.76 10.32 5.52
C ASP A 5 -6.02 9.28 4.68
N LEU A 6 -6.41 8.02 4.81
CA LEU A 6 -5.83 6.95 4.00
C LEU A 6 -6.19 7.12 2.52
N ALA A 7 -7.43 7.53 2.23
CA ALA A 7 -7.85 7.79 0.85
C ALA A 7 -7.09 8.98 0.26
N ILE A 8 -6.90 10.03 1.03
CA ILE A 8 -6.15 11.22 0.61
C ILE A 8 -4.68 10.84 0.35
N TRP A 9 -4.10 10.04 1.25
CA TRP A 9 -2.72 9.57 1.09
C TRP A 9 -2.55 8.81 -0.23
N TRP A 10 -3.43 7.83 -0.47
CA TRP A 10 -3.37 7.05 -1.73
C TRP A 10 -3.50 7.95 -2.94
N ALA A 11 -4.45 8.88 -2.92
CA ALA A 11 -4.68 9.80 -4.04
C ALA A 11 -3.48 10.71 -4.31
N SER A 12 -2.67 10.98 -3.29
CA SER A 12 -1.50 11.85 -3.43
C SER A 12 -0.30 11.15 -4.08
N LEU A 13 -0.35 9.83 -4.22
CA LEU A 13 0.74 9.05 -4.78
C LEU A 13 0.79 9.18 -6.30
N THR A 14 1.98 9.05 -6.87
CA THR A 14 2.13 8.96 -8.33
C THR A 14 1.62 7.61 -8.82
N ILE A 15 1.37 7.48 -10.12
CA ILE A 15 0.96 6.22 -10.72
C ILE A 15 2.00 5.13 -10.45
N ALA A 16 3.28 5.46 -10.63
CA ALA A 16 4.36 4.50 -10.38
C ALA A 16 4.40 4.03 -8.93
N GLN A 17 4.18 4.95 -7.99
CA GLN A 17 4.14 4.61 -6.56
C GLN A 17 2.95 3.71 -6.24
N LYS A 18 1.77 4.04 -6.78
CA LYS A 18 0.57 3.21 -6.59
C LYS A 18 0.78 1.79 -7.09
N GLU A 19 1.36 1.64 -8.27
CA GLU A 19 1.61 0.32 -8.86
C GLU A 19 2.63 -0.48 -8.04
N ARG A 20 3.68 0.19 -7.58
CA ARG A 20 4.70 -0.46 -6.74
C ARG A 20 4.11 -0.95 -5.42
N ILE A 21 3.30 -0.12 -4.79
CA ILE A 21 2.64 -0.45 -3.51
C ILE A 21 1.65 -1.60 -3.72
N ALA A 22 0.87 -1.55 -4.80
CA ALA A 22 -0.08 -2.61 -5.12
C ALA A 22 0.63 -3.95 -5.31
N ARG A 23 1.76 -3.97 -6.03
CA ARG A 23 2.53 -5.18 -6.26
C ARG A 23 3.04 -5.78 -4.95
N LYS A 24 3.64 -4.94 -4.11
CA LYS A 24 4.17 -5.42 -2.82
C LYS A 24 3.06 -5.86 -1.87
N GLY A 25 1.98 -5.08 -1.79
CA GLY A 25 0.86 -5.40 -0.93
C GLY A 25 0.21 -6.72 -1.30
N GLN A 26 0.01 -6.96 -2.59
CA GLN A 26 -0.56 -8.22 -3.07
C GLN A 26 0.39 -9.39 -2.83
N ALA A 27 1.68 -9.20 -3.07
CA ALA A 27 2.68 -10.24 -2.82
C ALA A 27 2.72 -10.63 -1.34
N LYS A 28 2.65 -9.65 -0.45
CA LYS A 28 2.66 -9.92 1.00
C LYS A 28 1.39 -10.60 1.48
N ALA A 29 0.25 -10.33 0.84
CA ALA A 29 -1.02 -10.94 1.21
C ALA A 29 -1.17 -12.36 0.65
N SER A 30 -0.39 -12.73 -0.34
CA SER A 30 -0.47 -14.03 -1.00
C SER A 30 0.49 -15.02 -0.33
N PRO A 31 0.04 -16.24 -0.01
CA PRO A 31 0.93 -17.25 0.60
C PRO A 31 2.13 -17.63 -0.26
N ASP A 32 1.98 -17.56 -1.58
CA ASP A 32 3.05 -17.91 -2.52
C ASP A 32 3.77 -16.70 -3.12
N GLY A 33 3.44 -15.49 -2.65
CA GLY A 33 4.06 -14.27 -3.12
C GLY A 33 3.66 -13.83 -4.52
N LYS A 34 2.66 -14.48 -5.11
CA LYS A 34 2.18 -14.14 -6.46
C LYS A 34 1.23 -12.94 -6.42
N VAL A 35 1.25 -12.17 -7.50
CA VAL A 35 0.38 -11.00 -7.65
C VAL A 35 -0.47 -11.15 -8.91
N ASP A 36 -1.63 -10.48 -8.91
CA ASP A 36 -2.45 -10.37 -10.10
C ASP A 36 -1.98 -9.13 -10.87
N GLU A 37 -1.30 -9.35 -11.98
CA GLU A 37 -0.74 -8.26 -12.78
C GLU A 37 -1.81 -7.30 -13.28
N GLU A 38 -3.05 -7.76 -13.47
CA GLU A 38 -4.15 -6.89 -13.87
C GLU A 38 -4.58 -5.95 -12.74
N LEU A 39 -4.42 -6.38 -11.49
CA LEU A 39 -4.75 -5.56 -10.32
C LEU A 39 -3.58 -4.69 -9.84
N VAL A 40 -2.40 -4.85 -10.43
CA VAL A 40 -1.24 -4.02 -10.10
C VAL A 40 -1.23 -2.74 -10.93
N LYS A 41 -1.65 -2.82 -12.18
CA LYS A 41 -1.62 -1.67 -13.10
C LYS A 41 -2.70 -0.64 -12.76
N TYR A 42 -2.34 0.63 -12.90
CA TYR A 42 -3.29 1.73 -12.73
C TYR A 42 -4.25 1.76 -13.95
N PRO A 43 -5.54 2.00 -13.78
CA PRO A 43 -6.23 2.37 -12.55
C PRO A 43 -6.75 1.17 -11.72
N ALA A 44 -6.52 -0.07 -12.16
CA ALA A 44 -7.03 -1.24 -11.48
C ALA A 44 -6.49 -1.37 -10.05
N CYS A 45 -5.25 -0.90 -9.81
CA CYS A 45 -4.68 -0.91 -8.47
C CYS A 45 -5.46 -0.04 -7.50
N THR A 46 -6.10 1.02 -7.96
CA THR A 46 -6.97 1.85 -7.10
C THR A 46 -8.24 1.09 -6.72
N ARG A 47 -8.79 0.30 -7.65
CA ARG A 47 -9.93 -0.57 -7.32
C ARG A 47 -9.54 -1.61 -6.27
N TRP A 48 -8.37 -2.24 -6.44
CA TRP A 48 -7.83 -3.15 -5.44
C TRP A 48 -7.71 -2.46 -4.07
N TRP A 49 -7.13 -1.26 -4.03
CA TRP A 49 -6.99 -0.48 -2.79
C TRP A 49 -8.36 -0.26 -2.13
N ASN A 50 -9.36 0.12 -2.92
CA ASN A 50 -10.69 0.42 -2.39
C ASN A 50 -11.43 -0.81 -1.86
N THR A 51 -11.01 -2.03 -2.23
CA THR A 51 -11.61 -3.25 -1.70
C THR A 51 -11.02 -3.67 -0.35
N LEU A 52 -9.93 -3.05 0.06
CA LEU A 52 -9.24 -3.41 1.31
C LEU A 52 -10.00 -2.85 2.51
N PRO A 53 -10.02 -3.59 3.65
CA PRO A 53 -10.54 -3.04 4.88
C PRO A 53 -9.62 -1.94 5.39
N GLU A 54 -10.15 -1.08 6.27
CA GLU A 54 -9.39 0.04 6.83
C GLU A 54 -8.09 -0.45 7.50
N GLU A 55 -8.16 -1.56 8.23
CA GLU A 55 -6.97 -2.14 8.87
C GLU A 55 -5.89 -2.53 7.87
N GLY A 56 -6.30 -3.11 6.73
CA GLY A 56 -5.36 -3.48 5.67
C GLY A 56 -4.72 -2.27 5.03
N LYS A 57 -5.51 -1.22 4.77
CA LYS A 57 -5.00 0.04 4.24
C LYS A 57 -4.01 0.70 5.19
N GLN A 58 -4.33 0.71 6.49
CA GLN A 58 -3.45 1.27 7.51
C GLN A 58 -2.12 0.54 7.58
N LYS A 59 -2.16 -0.79 7.51
CA LYS A 59 -0.96 -1.60 7.51
C LYS A 59 -0.06 -1.29 6.32
N ILE A 60 -0.66 -1.19 5.13
CA ILE A 60 0.08 -0.86 3.92
C ILE A 60 0.72 0.52 4.05
N HIS A 61 -0.04 1.50 4.50
CA HIS A 61 0.47 2.85 4.73
C HIS A 61 1.67 2.82 5.67
N ASP A 62 1.56 2.07 6.77
CA ASP A 62 2.61 2.04 7.79
C ASP A 62 3.91 1.41 7.28
N HIS A 63 3.81 0.47 6.32
CA HIS A 63 5.00 -0.10 5.68
C HIS A 63 5.60 0.83 4.62
N CYS A 64 4.84 1.82 4.16
CA CYS A 64 5.27 2.69 3.07
C CYS A 64 5.75 4.07 3.53
N VAL A 65 5.69 4.35 4.84
CA VAL A 65 6.14 5.63 5.38
C VAL A 65 7.13 5.38 6.51
N ASP A 66 7.98 6.38 6.78
CA ASP A 66 8.87 6.32 7.93
C ASP A 66 8.13 6.80 9.18
N ARG A 67 8.85 6.82 10.32
CA ARG A 67 8.26 7.24 11.60
C ARG A 67 7.82 8.70 11.63
N HIS A 68 8.26 9.50 10.66
CA HIS A 68 7.90 10.91 10.53
C HIS A 68 6.77 11.13 9.52
N GLY A 69 6.29 10.05 8.87
CA GLY A 69 5.22 10.12 7.89
C GLY A 69 5.67 10.40 6.46
N TYR A 70 6.98 10.42 6.19
CA TYR A 70 7.49 10.62 4.84
C TYR A 70 7.44 9.32 4.05
N LEU A 71 7.02 9.41 2.80
CA LEU A 71 6.92 8.25 1.92
C LEU A 71 8.29 7.64 1.67
N LEU A 72 8.39 6.33 1.87
CA LEU A 72 9.57 5.56 1.51
C LEU A 72 9.49 5.16 0.05
N LEU A 73 10.64 5.13 -0.63
CA LEU A 73 10.69 4.72 -2.04
C LEU A 73 10.41 3.23 -2.21
N GLU A 74 10.62 2.45 -1.16
CA GLU A 74 10.42 1.01 -1.18
C GLU A 74 9.59 0.58 0.03
N TRP A 75 8.96 -0.58 -0.11
CA TRP A 75 8.22 -1.19 0.98
C TRP A 75 9.19 -1.54 2.11
N ASN A 76 8.89 -1.07 3.32
CA ASN A 76 9.67 -1.40 4.49
C ASN A 76 9.09 -2.66 5.14
N ASP A 77 9.85 -3.76 5.08
CA ASP A 77 9.43 -5.02 5.67
C ASP A 77 9.45 -5.00 7.20
N ALA A 78 10.22 -4.11 7.80
CA ALA A 78 10.22 -3.94 9.24
C ALA A 78 8.93 -3.25 9.67
N ASP A 79 8.40 -3.64 10.82
CA ASP A 79 7.24 -2.99 11.40
C ASP A 79 7.67 -1.57 11.87
N PRO A 80 7.11 -0.50 11.31
CA PRO A 80 7.52 0.85 11.69
C PRO A 80 7.21 1.18 13.16
N TYR A 81 6.28 0.47 13.76
CA TYR A 81 5.93 0.61 15.19
C TYR A 81 6.42 -0.56 16.00
N GLY A 82 7.13 -1.49 15.37
CA GLY A 82 7.64 -2.69 16.02
C GLY A 82 8.97 -2.43 16.70
N ASP A 83 9.41 -3.41 17.28
CA ASP A 83 10.62 -3.50 17.97
C ASP A 83 11.89 -3.51 17.16
#